data_fc15892a8cf91f71dc284f1e4f2ac2f0
#
_entry.id   fc15892a8cf91f71dc284f1e4f2ac2f0
#
_cell.length_a   1.000
_cell.length_b   1.000
_cell.length_c   1.000
_cell.angle_alpha   90.00
_cell.angle_beta   90.00
_cell.angle_gamma   90.00
#
_symmetry.space_group_name_H-M   'P 1'
#
loop_
_entity.id
_entity.type
_entity.pdbx_description
1 polymer ?
#
loop_
_entity_poly.entity_id
_entity_poly.type
_entity_poly.pdbx_seq_one_letter_code
_entity_poly.pdbx_strand_id
1 'polypeptide(L)'
;MAGKSDTTPEFISTAQAARQLGLSLGAVQQMVESGALAGWKTAGGHRRIRQDSVDALLARARAPAAPVRSSGDRVRVLVVEDDQLLQNIYRETFLTWSLPLDVHLMDHGLDALVEVGREPPDLLIADLRIPGIDGFEMIRRLRDNPLSSDIAIVVVSALGPKEIAAAGGLPEDITVYRKPIPFHELHGYVQAMISMRRRGRHAG
;
A
#
# COMPACT_ATOMS: atom_id res chain seq x y z
N MET A 1 -7.12 44.31 1.73
CA MET A 1 -6.08 43.87 2.70
C MET A 1 -6.49 42.49 3.20
N ALA A 2 -5.91 41.45 2.62
CA ALA A 2 -6.16 40.06 3.02
C ALA A 2 -5.12 39.68 4.08
N GLY A 3 -5.56 39.45 5.32
CA GLY A 3 -4.72 39.06 6.42
C GLY A 3 -4.16 37.64 6.17
N LYS A 4 -2.84 37.53 6.00
CA LYS A 4 -2.13 36.27 6.14
C LYS A 4 -2.27 35.81 7.60
N SER A 5 -3.06 34.77 7.82
CA SER A 5 -3.07 34.03 9.08
C SER A 5 -1.69 33.36 9.21
N ASP A 6 -0.83 33.95 9.99
CA ASP A 6 0.47 33.40 10.36
C ASP A 6 0.23 32.29 11.40
N THR A 7 -0.19 31.12 10.91
CA THR A 7 -0.42 29.96 11.79
C THR A 7 0.95 29.33 12.06
N THR A 8 1.49 29.58 13.23
CA THR A 8 2.70 28.88 13.72
C THR A 8 2.45 27.38 13.60
N PRO A 9 3.30 26.62 12.93
CA PRO A 9 3.11 25.19 12.75
C PRO A 9 3.07 24.47 14.11
N GLU A 10 2.01 23.75 14.36
CA GLU A 10 1.87 22.92 15.56
C GLU A 10 2.71 21.64 15.41
N PHE A 11 3.40 21.26 16.48
CA PHE A 11 4.26 20.07 16.50
C PHE A 11 3.80 19.08 17.55
N ILE A 12 3.69 17.83 17.14
CA ILE A 12 3.29 16.71 17.99
C ILE A 12 4.43 15.70 18.15
N SER A 13 4.30 14.83 19.15
CA SER A 13 5.23 13.73 19.38
C SER A 13 4.94 12.54 18.44
N THR A 14 5.94 11.67 18.27
CA THR A 14 5.78 10.40 17.52
C THR A 14 4.59 9.58 18.04
N ALA A 15 4.38 9.55 19.38
CA ALA A 15 3.27 8.79 19.97
C ALA A 15 1.89 9.40 19.66
N GLN A 16 1.81 10.72 19.57
CA GLN A 16 0.58 11.39 19.17
C GLN A 16 0.27 11.16 17.69
N ALA A 17 1.28 11.31 16.82
CA ALA A 17 1.14 11.02 15.39
C ALA A 17 0.75 9.54 15.15
N ALA A 18 1.39 8.60 15.86
CA ALA A 18 1.08 7.18 15.78
C ALA A 18 -0.39 6.88 16.12
N ARG A 19 -0.90 7.48 17.19
CA ARG A 19 -2.32 7.34 17.57
C ARG A 19 -3.27 7.94 16.54
N GLN A 20 -2.96 9.13 16.01
CA GLN A 20 -3.81 9.80 15.01
C GLN A 20 -3.85 9.01 13.70
N LEU A 21 -2.72 8.47 13.26
CA LEU A 21 -2.58 7.70 12.02
C LEU A 21 -2.99 6.24 12.19
N GLY A 22 -3.15 5.76 13.42
CA GLY A 22 -3.38 4.35 13.70
C GLY A 22 -2.19 3.46 13.35
N LEU A 23 -0.96 3.98 13.45
CA LEU A 23 0.30 3.30 13.09
C LEU A 23 1.14 2.98 14.32
N SER A 24 2.15 2.11 14.17
CA SER A 24 3.14 1.86 15.21
C SER A 24 4.09 3.07 15.35
N LEU A 25 4.75 3.18 16.53
CA LEU A 25 5.78 4.22 16.76
C LEU A 25 6.93 4.11 15.76
N GLY A 26 7.36 2.88 15.45
CA GLY A 26 8.43 2.63 14.49
C GLY A 26 8.07 3.08 13.07
N ALA A 27 6.84 2.81 12.64
CA ALA A 27 6.33 3.24 11.36
C ALA A 27 6.37 4.77 11.20
N VAL A 28 5.86 5.50 12.22
CA VAL A 28 5.91 6.97 12.21
C VAL A 28 7.33 7.51 12.22
N GLN A 29 8.26 6.86 12.94
CA GLN A 29 9.67 7.25 12.92
C GLN A 29 10.28 7.11 11.53
N GLN A 30 10.00 6.03 10.84
CA GLN A 30 10.46 5.78 9.49
C GLN A 30 9.85 6.77 8.48
N MET A 31 8.56 7.11 8.63
CA MET A 31 7.92 8.14 7.80
C MET A 31 8.58 9.53 7.95
N VAL A 32 9.07 9.87 9.15
CA VAL A 32 9.84 11.12 9.35
C VAL A 32 11.22 11.01 8.71
N GLU A 33 11.87 9.87 8.80
CA GLU A 33 13.20 9.63 8.22
C GLU A 33 13.18 9.61 6.69
N SER A 34 12.12 9.05 6.10
CA SER A 34 11.90 9.04 4.63
C SER A 34 11.37 10.37 4.08
N GLY A 35 10.97 11.32 4.96
CA GLY A 35 10.37 12.59 4.55
C GLY A 35 8.87 12.51 4.20
N ALA A 36 8.23 11.36 4.36
CA ALA A 36 6.78 11.18 4.18
C ALA A 36 5.95 11.97 5.20
N LEU A 37 6.51 12.20 6.39
CA LEU A 37 6.00 13.13 7.39
C LEU A 37 7.03 14.23 7.66
N ALA A 38 6.59 15.48 7.58
CA ALA A 38 7.45 16.61 7.90
C ALA A 38 7.74 16.65 9.41
N GLY A 39 9.00 16.57 9.77
CA GLY A 39 9.44 16.56 11.16
C GLY A 39 10.96 16.58 11.29
N TRP A 40 11.44 16.68 12.52
CA TRP A 40 12.87 16.61 12.82
C TRP A 40 13.15 15.91 14.14
N LYS A 41 14.37 15.51 14.33
CA LYS A 41 14.89 14.95 15.59
C LYS A 41 15.56 16.04 16.41
N THR A 42 15.14 16.21 17.66
CA THR A 42 15.78 17.15 18.59
C THR A 42 17.14 16.63 19.07
N ALA A 43 17.96 17.50 19.63
CA ALA A 43 19.25 17.11 20.23
C ALA A 43 19.10 16.03 21.32
N GLY A 44 17.97 16.00 22.03
CA GLY A 44 17.62 14.95 23.01
C GLY A 44 17.06 13.67 22.43
N GLY A 45 17.09 13.49 21.09
CA GLY A 45 16.64 12.27 20.42
C GLY A 45 15.13 12.16 20.17
N HIS A 46 14.34 13.11 20.67
CA HIS A 46 12.88 13.11 20.44
C HIS A 46 12.54 13.67 19.05
N ARG A 47 11.57 13.07 18.37
CA ARG A 47 11.07 13.58 17.08
C ARG A 47 9.91 14.53 17.31
N ARG A 48 9.91 15.64 16.57
CA ARG A 48 8.81 16.62 16.47
C ARG A 48 8.25 16.58 15.08
N ILE A 49 6.96 16.28 14.97
CA ILE A 49 6.26 16.05 13.71
C ILE A 49 5.27 17.19 13.51
N ARG A 50 5.22 17.75 12.32
CA ARG A 50 4.28 18.82 12.00
C ARG A 50 2.86 18.24 11.95
N GLN A 51 1.95 18.82 12.70
CA GLN A 51 0.54 18.40 12.73
C GLN A 51 -0.12 18.52 11.35
N ASP A 52 0.15 19.60 10.62
CA ASP A 52 -0.39 19.79 9.27
C ASP A 52 0.04 18.69 8.28
N SER A 53 1.23 18.13 8.45
CA SER A 53 1.70 16.98 7.66
C SER A 53 0.91 15.70 7.99
N VAL A 54 0.57 15.50 9.25
CA VAL A 54 -0.29 14.39 9.70
C VAL A 54 -1.73 14.59 9.19
N ASP A 55 -2.26 15.80 9.30
CA ASP A 55 -3.59 16.15 8.83
C ASP A 55 -3.72 16.01 7.32
N ALA A 56 -2.69 16.41 6.57
CA ALA A 56 -2.63 16.23 5.12
C ALA A 56 -2.65 14.74 4.74
N LEU A 57 -1.95 13.89 5.49
CA LEU A 57 -1.96 12.45 5.27
C LEU A 57 -3.34 11.85 5.58
N LEU A 58 -3.94 12.24 6.72
CA LEU A 58 -5.29 11.81 7.10
C LEU A 58 -6.36 12.34 6.12
N ALA A 59 -6.21 13.57 5.64
CA ALA A 59 -7.13 14.15 4.65
C ALA A 59 -7.03 13.39 3.31
N ARG A 60 -5.84 12.98 2.90
CA ARG A 60 -5.63 12.13 1.72
C ARG A 60 -6.26 10.75 1.90
N ALA A 61 -6.13 10.16 3.09
CA ALA A 61 -6.74 8.87 3.42
C ALA A 61 -8.27 8.96 3.61
N ARG A 62 -8.81 10.12 3.98
CA ARG A 62 -10.25 10.37 4.19
C ARG A 62 -10.95 11.04 3.02
N ALA A 63 -10.19 11.62 2.08
CA ALA A 63 -10.80 12.12 0.86
C ALA A 63 -11.59 10.96 0.26
N PRO A 64 -12.92 11.11 0.03
CA PRO A 64 -13.62 10.09 -0.69
C PRO A 64 -12.86 9.95 -1.99
N ALA A 65 -12.23 8.80 -2.20
CA ALA A 65 -11.81 8.43 -3.52
C ALA A 65 -13.09 8.55 -4.34
N ALA A 66 -13.24 9.67 -5.06
CA ALA A 66 -14.16 9.65 -6.17
C ALA A 66 -13.79 8.37 -6.88
N PRO A 67 -14.76 7.50 -7.24
CA PRO A 67 -14.42 6.31 -7.99
C PRO A 67 -13.85 6.77 -9.31
N VAL A 68 -12.58 7.10 -9.30
CA VAL A 68 -11.75 7.15 -10.49
C VAL A 68 -11.50 5.69 -10.80
N ARG A 69 -12.61 5.02 -11.17
CA ARG A 69 -12.47 3.82 -11.97
C ARG A 69 -11.64 4.27 -13.14
N SER A 70 -10.41 3.82 -13.19
CA SER A 70 -9.52 4.05 -14.31
C SER A 70 -10.36 4.03 -15.57
N SER A 71 -10.52 5.19 -16.21
CA SER A 71 -11.28 5.40 -17.44
C SER A 71 -10.47 4.83 -18.60
N GLY A 72 -10.09 3.56 -18.51
CA GLY A 72 -9.30 2.83 -19.45
C GLY A 72 -9.48 1.34 -19.21
N ASP A 73 -9.43 0.59 -20.26
CA ASP A 73 -9.52 -0.88 -20.32
C ASP A 73 -8.35 -1.58 -19.58
N ARG A 74 -7.55 -0.83 -18.81
CA ARG A 74 -6.34 -1.30 -18.10
C ARG A 74 -6.66 -1.67 -16.66
N VAL A 75 -6.00 -2.71 -16.18
CA VAL A 75 -6.06 -3.16 -14.79
C VAL A 75 -4.90 -2.54 -14.04
N ARG A 76 -5.21 -1.78 -12.99
CA ARG A 76 -4.22 -1.15 -12.11
C ARG A 76 -3.66 -2.19 -11.15
N VAL A 77 -2.36 -2.41 -11.23
CA VAL A 77 -1.61 -3.34 -10.37
C VAL A 77 -0.64 -2.56 -9.52
N LEU A 78 -0.72 -2.70 -8.21
CA LEU A 78 0.26 -2.18 -7.27
C LEU A 78 1.10 -3.35 -6.75
N VAL A 79 2.42 -3.26 -6.90
CA VAL A 79 3.38 -4.23 -6.37
C VAL A 79 4.17 -3.58 -5.25
N VAL A 80 4.22 -4.23 -4.09
CA VAL A 80 4.99 -3.78 -2.92
C VAL A 80 6.09 -4.79 -2.64
N GLU A 81 7.32 -4.41 -2.96
CA GLU A 81 8.53 -5.24 -2.86
C GLU A 81 9.72 -4.31 -2.61
N ASP A 82 10.51 -4.55 -1.57
CA ASP A 82 11.65 -3.70 -1.20
C ASP A 82 12.95 -4.05 -1.95
N ASP A 83 13.03 -5.23 -2.53
CA ASP A 83 14.17 -5.65 -3.34
C ASP A 83 14.09 -5.05 -4.75
N GLN A 84 15.00 -4.13 -5.06
CA GLN A 84 15.09 -3.46 -6.36
C GLN A 84 15.30 -4.44 -7.53
N LEU A 85 16.01 -5.56 -7.30
CA LEU A 85 16.21 -6.58 -8.32
C LEU A 85 14.87 -7.26 -8.64
N LEU A 86 14.11 -7.64 -7.61
CA LEU A 86 12.78 -8.22 -7.78
C LEU A 86 11.80 -7.24 -8.41
N GLN A 87 11.83 -5.97 -8.05
CA GLN A 87 11.03 -4.93 -8.72
C GLN A 87 11.33 -4.85 -10.22
N ASN A 88 12.62 -4.90 -10.61
CA ASN A 88 13.00 -4.90 -12.02
C ASN A 88 12.50 -6.16 -12.73
N ILE A 89 12.59 -7.34 -12.08
CA ILE A 89 12.06 -8.60 -12.63
C ILE A 89 10.54 -8.51 -12.82
N TYR A 90 9.78 -7.95 -11.87
CA TYR A 90 8.35 -7.69 -12.02
C TYR A 90 8.07 -6.81 -13.24
N ARG A 91 8.78 -5.67 -13.33
CA ARG A 91 8.59 -4.70 -14.43
C ARG A 91 8.79 -5.35 -15.78
N GLU A 92 9.95 -5.98 -15.98
CA GLU A 92 10.30 -6.64 -17.24
C GLU A 92 9.33 -7.77 -17.58
N THR A 93 8.96 -8.60 -16.60
CA THR A 93 8.03 -9.70 -16.82
C THR A 93 6.65 -9.21 -17.22
N PHE A 94 6.09 -8.22 -16.53
CA PHE A 94 4.77 -7.68 -16.85
C PHE A 94 4.72 -7.04 -18.24
N LEU A 95 5.81 -6.41 -18.70
CA LEU A 95 5.92 -5.89 -20.07
C LEU A 95 5.81 -6.99 -21.12
N THR A 96 6.32 -8.21 -20.83
CA THR A 96 6.25 -9.34 -21.79
C THR A 96 4.84 -9.94 -21.92
N TRP A 97 3.95 -9.73 -20.96
CA TRP A 97 2.64 -10.37 -20.92
C TRP A 97 1.65 -9.82 -21.95
N SER A 98 1.91 -8.64 -22.52
CA SER A 98 0.99 -7.99 -23.48
C SER A 98 -0.44 -7.83 -22.96
N LEU A 99 -0.61 -7.76 -21.64
CA LEU A 99 -1.87 -7.53 -20.97
C LEU A 99 -2.14 -6.03 -20.75
N PRO A 100 -3.39 -5.59 -20.70
CA PRO A 100 -3.73 -4.20 -20.45
C PRO A 100 -3.52 -3.86 -18.96
N LEU A 101 -2.27 -3.76 -18.51
CA LEU A 101 -1.89 -3.47 -17.14
C LEU A 101 -1.35 -2.05 -17.01
N ASP A 102 -1.68 -1.42 -15.89
CA ASP A 102 -1.05 -0.20 -15.36
C ASP A 102 -0.36 -0.59 -14.05
N VAL A 103 0.98 -0.70 -14.09
CA VAL A 103 1.78 -1.31 -13.04
C VAL A 103 2.56 -0.26 -12.28
N HIS A 104 2.32 -0.18 -10.98
CA HIS A 104 3.03 0.68 -10.04
C HIS A 104 3.84 -0.18 -9.08
N LEU A 105 5.12 0.16 -8.89
CA LEU A 105 6.04 -0.55 -8.01
C LEU A 105 6.40 0.36 -6.84
N MET A 106 6.33 -0.17 -5.63
CA MET A 106 6.65 0.52 -4.39
C MET A 106 7.58 -0.32 -3.52
N ASP A 107 8.47 0.31 -2.79
CA ASP A 107 9.46 -0.32 -1.92
C ASP A 107 9.10 -0.24 -0.43
N HIS A 108 8.04 0.53 -0.09
CA HIS A 108 7.60 0.74 1.28
C HIS A 108 6.10 0.46 1.45
N GLY A 109 5.76 -0.38 2.44
CA GLY A 109 4.37 -0.74 2.71
C GLY A 109 3.49 0.42 3.17
N LEU A 110 4.06 1.43 3.84
CA LEU A 110 3.31 2.62 4.25
C LEU A 110 2.93 3.50 3.07
N ASP A 111 3.85 3.68 2.12
CA ASP A 111 3.58 4.44 0.91
C ASP A 111 2.52 3.73 0.05
N ALA A 112 2.55 2.39 0.04
CA ALA A 112 1.52 1.58 -0.60
C ALA A 112 0.14 1.79 0.04
N LEU A 113 0.03 1.84 1.38
CA LEU A 113 -1.24 2.14 2.05
C LEU A 113 -1.78 3.53 1.71
N VAL A 114 -0.89 4.53 1.63
CA VAL A 114 -1.26 5.89 1.21
C VAL A 114 -1.77 5.90 -0.22
N GLU A 115 -1.08 5.19 -1.11
CA GLU A 115 -1.46 5.11 -2.52
C GLU A 115 -2.78 4.34 -2.70
N VAL A 116 -2.99 3.23 -2.00
CA VAL A 116 -4.27 2.51 -1.98
C VAL A 116 -5.41 3.42 -1.50
N GLY A 117 -5.18 4.24 -0.47
CA GLY A 117 -6.18 5.20 0.01
C GLY A 117 -6.48 6.33 -0.98
N ARG A 118 -5.51 6.68 -1.83
CA ARG A 118 -5.63 7.72 -2.84
C ARG A 118 -6.30 7.22 -4.13
N GLU A 119 -5.82 6.10 -4.62
CA GLU A 119 -6.28 5.47 -5.86
C GLU A 119 -6.21 3.95 -5.71
N PRO A 120 -7.31 3.30 -5.25
CA PRO A 120 -7.31 1.87 -5.02
C PRO A 120 -6.93 1.08 -6.28
N PRO A 121 -5.95 0.15 -6.21
CA PRO A 121 -5.63 -0.73 -7.31
C PRO A 121 -6.71 -1.80 -7.50
N ASP A 122 -6.75 -2.40 -8.67
CA ASP A 122 -7.55 -3.60 -8.92
C ASP A 122 -6.88 -4.85 -8.31
N LEU A 123 -5.54 -4.85 -8.29
CA LEU A 123 -4.71 -5.92 -7.76
C LEU A 123 -3.55 -5.34 -6.95
N LEU A 124 -3.42 -5.80 -5.72
CA LEU A 124 -2.24 -5.60 -4.89
C LEU A 124 -1.42 -6.90 -4.85
N ILE A 125 -0.14 -6.81 -5.18
CA ILE A 125 0.83 -7.88 -5.00
C ILE A 125 1.81 -7.41 -3.93
N ALA A 126 1.95 -8.14 -2.83
CA ALA A 126 2.77 -7.69 -1.71
C ALA A 126 3.62 -8.81 -1.12
N ASP A 127 4.86 -8.49 -0.75
CA ASP A 127 5.59 -9.31 0.21
C ASP A 127 5.07 -9.03 1.63
N LEU A 128 5.15 -10.05 2.49
CA LEU A 128 4.86 -9.90 3.93
C LEU A 128 6.02 -9.27 4.70
N ARG A 129 7.23 -9.32 4.16
CA ARG A 129 8.44 -8.77 4.77
C ARG A 129 8.90 -7.51 4.03
N ILE A 130 8.17 -6.43 4.23
CA ILE A 130 8.50 -5.12 3.66
C ILE A 130 8.81 -4.09 4.76
N PRO A 131 9.72 -3.14 4.52
CA PRO A 131 9.98 -2.07 5.46
C PRO A 131 8.74 -1.21 5.75
N GLY A 132 8.66 -0.70 6.96
CA GLY A 132 7.70 0.33 7.34
C GLY A 132 6.43 -0.18 7.98
N ILE A 133 5.93 -1.36 7.63
CA ILE A 133 4.74 -1.96 8.22
C ILE A 133 4.85 -3.48 8.21
N ASP A 134 4.25 -4.12 9.22
CA ASP A 134 4.01 -5.55 9.20
C ASP A 134 3.02 -5.88 8.06
N GLY A 135 3.43 -6.73 7.10
CA GLY A 135 2.61 -7.08 5.94
C GLY A 135 1.30 -7.77 6.32
N PHE A 136 1.27 -8.54 7.41
CA PHE A 136 0.04 -9.14 7.92
C PHE A 136 -0.94 -8.08 8.43
N GLU A 137 -0.43 -7.09 9.16
CA GLU A 137 -1.23 -5.97 9.63
C GLU A 137 -1.73 -5.11 8.47
N MET A 138 -0.89 -4.86 7.48
CA MET A 138 -1.26 -4.14 6.26
C MET A 138 -2.46 -4.81 5.58
N ILE A 139 -2.40 -6.12 5.35
CA ILE A 139 -3.46 -6.87 4.68
C ILE A 139 -4.76 -6.85 5.50
N ARG A 140 -4.67 -7.08 6.83
CA ARG A 140 -5.85 -7.00 7.70
C ARG A 140 -6.52 -5.63 7.62
N ARG A 141 -5.75 -4.54 7.70
CA ARG A 141 -6.27 -3.17 7.59
C ARG A 141 -6.94 -2.89 6.25
N LEU A 142 -6.39 -3.43 5.17
CA LEU A 142 -7.00 -3.29 3.85
C LEU A 142 -8.35 -4.03 3.77
N ARG A 143 -8.47 -5.20 4.39
CA ARG A 143 -9.74 -5.96 4.42
C ARG A 143 -10.77 -5.33 5.35
N ASP A 144 -10.37 -4.75 6.46
CA ASP A 144 -11.25 -4.09 7.43
C ASP A 144 -11.76 -2.73 6.91
N ASN A 145 -11.14 -2.17 5.88
CA ASN A 145 -11.55 -0.89 5.33
C ASN A 145 -12.49 -1.09 4.11
N PRO A 146 -13.75 -0.63 4.19
CA PRO A 146 -14.73 -0.78 3.10
C PRO A 146 -14.28 -0.19 1.75
N LEU A 147 -13.36 0.78 1.74
CA LEU A 147 -12.85 1.39 0.51
C LEU A 147 -11.82 0.53 -0.22
N SER A 148 -11.25 -0.46 0.46
CA SER A 148 -10.22 -1.35 -0.07
C SER A 148 -10.55 -2.84 0.05
N SER A 149 -11.71 -3.19 0.61
CA SER A 149 -12.14 -4.58 0.79
C SER A 149 -12.22 -5.37 -0.53
N ASP A 150 -12.56 -4.70 -1.62
CA ASP A 150 -12.74 -5.31 -2.93
C ASP A 150 -11.44 -5.46 -3.75
N ILE A 151 -10.31 -4.97 -3.24
CA ILE A 151 -9.02 -5.11 -3.90
C ILE A 151 -8.63 -6.60 -3.93
N ALA A 152 -8.34 -7.14 -5.11
CA ALA A 152 -7.71 -8.45 -5.18
C ALA A 152 -6.30 -8.39 -4.57
N ILE A 153 -5.99 -9.29 -3.62
CA ILE A 153 -4.68 -9.31 -2.97
C ILE A 153 -3.98 -10.64 -3.25
N VAL A 154 -2.76 -10.55 -3.73
CA VAL A 154 -1.83 -11.66 -3.90
C VAL A 154 -0.61 -11.40 -3.01
N VAL A 155 -0.31 -12.34 -2.16
CA VAL A 155 0.91 -12.33 -1.35
C VAL A 155 1.98 -13.15 -2.05
N VAL A 156 3.19 -12.60 -2.17
CA VAL A 156 4.37 -13.32 -2.66
C VAL A 156 5.46 -13.23 -1.61
N SER A 157 5.69 -14.31 -0.86
CA SER A 157 6.60 -14.26 0.29
C SER A 157 7.52 -15.48 0.38
N ALA A 158 8.67 -15.29 1.04
CA ALA A 158 9.56 -16.39 1.41
C ALA A 158 9.01 -17.26 2.56
N LEU A 159 8.03 -16.74 3.31
CA LEU A 159 7.43 -17.45 4.44
C LEU A 159 6.64 -18.68 3.97
N GLY A 160 6.83 -19.79 4.69
CA GLY A 160 6.05 -20.99 4.46
C GLY A 160 4.67 -20.95 5.17
N PRO A 161 3.75 -21.90 4.82
CA PRO A 161 2.41 -21.92 5.41
C PRO A 161 2.40 -22.00 6.94
N LYS A 162 3.35 -22.72 7.55
CA LYS A 162 3.48 -22.84 9.02
C LYS A 162 3.89 -21.52 9.66
N GLU A 163 4.78 -20.77 9.02
CA GLU A 163 5.24 -19.47 9.51
C GLU A 163 4.11 -18.42 9.39
N ILE A 164 3.38 -18.44 8.28
CA ILE A 164 2.20 -17.59 8.08
C ILE A 164 1.13 -17.88 9.15
N ALA A 165 0.83 -19.15 9.40
CA ALA A 165 -0.14 -19.54 10.44
C ALA A 165 0.33 -19.12 11.84
N ALA A 166 1.62 -19.26 12.16
CA ALA A 166 2.20 -18.85 13.44
C ALA A 166 2.16 -17.33 13.65
N ALA A 167 2.19 -16.54 12.56
CA ALA A 167 2.05 -15.07 12.59
C ALA A 167 0.58 -14.58 12.64
N GLY A 168 -0.38 -15.50 12.86
CA GLY A 168 -1.81 -15.20 12.96
C GLY A 168 -2.59 -15.41 11.68
N GLY A 169 -1.97 -15.94 10.62
CA GLY A 169 -2.61 -16.27 9.35
C GLY A 169 -2.95 -15.05 8.49
N LEU A 170 -3.52 -15.32 7.34
CA LEU A 170 -4.08 -14.33 6.41
C LEU A 170 -5.56 -14.62 6.21
N PRO A 171 -6.39 -13.64 5.79
CA PRO A 171 -7.75 -13.87 5.36
C PRO A 171 -7.84 -14.96 4.28
N GLU A 172 -8.93 -15.74 4.29
CA GLU A 172 -9.09 -16.92 3.41
C GLU A 172 -9.13 -16.57 1.91
N ASP A 173 -9.51 -15.35 1.57
CA ASP A 173 -9.59 -14.84 0.21
C ASP A 173 -8.23 -14.42 -0.38
N ILE A 174 -7.16 -14.46 0.42
CA ILE A 174 -5.83 -14.05 -0.01
C ILE A 174 -5.12 -15.21 -0.72
N THR A 175 -4.75 -14.97 -1.98
CA THR A 175 -3.89 -15.91 -2.71
C THR A 175 -2.44 -15.74 -2.28
N VAL A 176 -1.78 -16.83 -1.90
CA VAL A 176 -0.40 -16.83 -1.43
C VAL A 176 0.49 -17.63 -2.37
N TYR A 177 1.51 -17.00 -2.91
CA TYR A 177 2.60 -17.64 -3.65
C TYR A 177 3.90 -17.59 -2.84
N ARG A 178 4.67 -18.66 -2.94
CA ARG A 178 5.99 -18.72 -2.30
C ARG A 178 7.07 -18.21 -3.25
N LYS A 179 8.02 -17.43 -2.72
CA LYS A 179 9.26 -17.08 -3.47
C LYS A 179 10.09 -18.36 -3.70
N PRO A 180 10.71 -18.56 -4.89
CA PRO A 180 10.82 -17.61 -6.00
C PRO A 180 9.47 -17.37 -6.69
N ILE A 181 9.28 -16.15 -7.22
CA ILE A 181 8.00 -15.69 -7.75
C ILE A 181 7.52 -16.62 -8.89
N PRO A 182 6.35 -17.27 -8.76
CA PRO A 182 5.82 -18.14 -9.80
C PRO A 182 5.10 -17.32 -10.88
N PHE A 183 5.85 -16.61 -11.70
CA PHE A 183 5.30 -15.69 -12.70
C PHE A 183 4.30 -16.33 -13.66
N HIS A 184 4.43 -17.62 -13.94
CA HIS A 184 3.44 -18.33 -14.77
C HIS A 184 2.07 -18.43 -14.09
N GLU A 185 2.03 -18.74 -12.80
CA GLU A 185 0.79 -18.81 -12.02
C GLU A 185 0.20 -17.40 -11.82
N LEU A 186 1.05 -16.43 -11.53
CA LEU A 186 0.66 -15.03 -11.39
C LEU A 186 0.07 -14.47 -12.70
N HIS A 187 0.63 -14.83 -13.86
CA HIS A 187 0.09 -14.49 -15.16
C HIS A 187 -1.33 -15.06 -15.36
N GLY A 188 -1.53 -16.34 -15.04
CA GLY A 188 -2.85 -16.98 -15.12
C GLY A 188 -3.88 -16.30 -14.21
N TYR A 189 -3.49 -15.94 -12.98
CA TYR A 189 -4.33 -15.20 -12.04
C TYR A 189 -4.77 -13.86 -12.62
N VAL A 190 -3.82 -13.07 -13.13
CA VAL A 190 -4.08 -11.74 -13.72
C VAL A 190 -4.98 -11.85 -14.96
N GLN A 191 -4.74 -12.84 -15.83
CA GLN A 191 -5.61 -13.10 -17.00
C GLN A 191 -7.04 -13.44 -16.59
N ALA A 192 -7.22 -14.28 -15.58
CA ALA A 192 -8.55 -14.65 -15.08
C ALA A 192 -9.29 -13.42 -14.54
N MET A 193 -8.60 -12.59 -13.76
CA MET A 193 -9.15 -11.35 -13.21
C MET A 193 -9.59 -10.38 -14.31
N ILE A 194 -8.76 -10.15 -15.34
CA ILE A 194 -9.11 -9.31 -16.50
C ILE A 194 -10.35 -9.86 -17.22
N SER A 195 -10.42 -11.18 -17.40
CA SER A 195 -11.53 -11.85 -18.09
C SER A 195 -12.85 -11.70 -17.32
N MET A 196 -12.80 -11.85 -15.99
CA MET A 196 -13.98 -11.66 -15.12
C MET A 196 -14.49 -10.22 -15.18
N ARG A 197 -13.57 -9.24 -15.11
CA ARG A 197 -13.89 -7.82 -15.17
C ARG A 197 -14.56 -7.44 -16.50
N ARG A 198 -14.09 -7.99 -17.62
CA ARG A 198 -14.71 -7.77 -18.94
C ARG A 198 -16.13 -8.32 -19.00
N ARG A 199 -16.37 -9.52 -18.46
CA ARG A 199 -17.73 -10.12 -18.42
C ARG A 199 -18.69 -9.29 -17.57
N GLY A 200 -18.26 -8.80 -16.40
CA GLY A 200 -19.09 -7.98 -15.53
C GLY A 200 -19.53 -6.66 -16.18
N ARG A 201 -18.71 -6.10 -17.07
CA ARG A 201 -19.04 -4.87 -17.81
C ARG A 201 -20.06 -5.08 -18.97
N HIS A 202 -20.19 -6.30 -19.47
CA HIS A 202 -21.13 -6.61 -20.57
C HIS A 202 -22.49 -7.07 -20.03
N ALA A 203 -22.61 -7.31 -18.72
CA ALA A 203 -23.83 -7.78 -18.07
C ALA A 203 -24.64 -6.65 -17.39
N GLY A 204 -24.16 -5.41 -17.41
CA GLY A 204 -24.84 -4.21 -16.87
C GLY A 204 -25.06 -3.17 -17.95
#